data_1a34f101bac6593837c2e0ecbde33dcf
#
_entry.id   1a34f101bac6593837c2e0ecbde33dcf
#
_cell.length_a   1.000
_cell.length_b   1.000
_cell.length_c   1.000
_cell.angle_alpha   90.00
_cell.angle_beta   90.00
_cell.angle_gamma   90.00
#
_symmetry.space_group_name_H-M   'P 1'
#
loop_
_entity.id
_entity.type
_entity.pdbx_description
1 polymer ?
#
loop_
_entity_poly.entity_id
_entity_poly.type
_entity_poly.pdbx_seq_one_letter_code
_entity_poly.pdbx_strand_id
1 'polypeptide(L)'
;MKLDDDYANAAYIPNAEGYLTRWEDAARQYREAEHSLGRAQLNLPYGDHPEQLFDLFFPAGRPLGLMVFVHGGYWMRFGRHDFSHLAGGATLKDWAVAVPSYPLAPAASIPEITQSIVAAINTAAARISGPIVLTGHSAGGHLVARMGQANIGLLEAVYDRIVRIVPVSPVSDLRPLMQTSMNETLKLTAITAKAESPALHSKPGKIDLHVWVGANERPVFIEQAELLANKWKSTLTLEPLRHHFNVIEGLEDPNSPLINVLLEKN
;
A
#
# COMPACT_ATOMS: atom_id res chain seq x y z
N MET A 1 3.76 9.88 -24.13
CA MET A 1 4.88 8.99 -24.50
C MET A 1 4.35 7.60 -24.88
N LYS A 2 5.25 6.63 -25.21
CA LYS A 2 4.82 5.34 -25.80
C LYS A 2 3.86 4.52 -24.91
N LEU A 3 4.00 4.60 -23.58
CA LEU A 3 3.22 3.82 -22.60
C LEU A 3 2.27 4.65 -21.74
N ASP A 4 2.06 5.93 -22.05
CA ASP A 4 1.20 6.80 -21.23
C ASP A 4 -0.23 6.27 -21.13
N ASP A 5 -0.77 5.75 -22.26
CA ASP A 5 -2.11 5.20 -22.28
C ASP A 5 -2.23 3.91 -21.46
N ASP A 6 -1.25 3.02 -21.51
CA ASP A 6 -1.28 1.75 -20.77
C ASP A 6 -1.38 1.97 -19.26
N TYR A 7 -0.72 3.02 -18.74
CA TYR A 7 -0.71 3.37 -17.32
C TYR A 7 -1.78 4.42 -16.94
N ALA A 8 -2.67 4.84 -17.85
CA ALA A 8 -3.73 5.80 -17.59
C ALA A 8 -4.97 5.13 -16.98
N ASN A 9 -5.05 5.01 -15.64
CA ASN A 9 -6.19 4.35 -14.98
C ASN A 9 -7.49 5.18 -15.06
N ALA A 10 -7.44 6.43 -14.63
CA ALA A 10 -8.63 7.29 -14.50
C ALA A 10 -9.41 7.45 -15.81
N ALA A 11 -8.70 7.49 -16.96
CA ALA A 11 -9.33 7.63 -18.28
C ALA A 11 -10.25 6.44 -18.65
N TYR A 12 -10.08 5.29 -18.01
CA TYR A 12 -10.79 4.06 -18.28
C TYR A 12 -11.75 3.62 -17.17
N ILE A 13 -11.91 4.47 -16.14
CA ILE A 13 -12.81 4.22 -15.02
C ILE A 13 -14.00 5.17 -15.12
N PRO A 14 -15.23 4.66 -15.27
CA PRO A 14 -16.43 5.52 -15.26
C PRO A 14 -16.51 6.34 -13.97
N ASN A 15 -16.75 7.65 -14.12
CA ASN A 15 -16.83 8.59 -12.99
C ASN A 15 -15.61 8.56 -12.04
N ALA A 16 -14.41 8.50 -12.63
CA ALA A 16 -13.16 8.44 -11.87
C ALA A 16 -12.99 9.59 -10.84
N GLU A 17 -13.41 10.80 -11.19
CA GLU A 17 -13.38 11.97 -10.30
C GLU A 17 -14.29 11.77 -9.06
N GLY A 18 -15.44 11.10 -9.22
CA GLY A 18 -16.34 10.79 -8.12
C GLY A 18 -15.71 9.85 -7.07
N TYR A 19 -14.74 9.02 -7.47
CA TYR A 19 -13.97 8.21 -6.51
C TYR A 19 -13.09 9.08 -5.61
N LEU A 20 -12.44 10.09 -6.15
CA LEU A 20 -11.54 10.97 -5.39
C LEU A 20 -12.31 11.71 -4.29
N THR A 21 -13.45 12.32 -4.65
CA THR A 21 -14.33 12.99 -3.69
C THR A 21 -14.86 12.05 -2.62
N ARG A 22 -15.27 10.82 -3.03
CA ARG A 22 -15.77 9.81 -2.10
C ARG A 22 -14.70 9.35 -1.11
N TRP A 23 -13.46 9.12 -1.56
CA TRP A 23 -12.36 8.75 -0.67
C TRP A 23 -12.06 9.84 0.36
N GLU A 24 -11.93 11.09 -0.09
CA GLU A 24 -11.69 12.23 0.79
C GLU A 24 -12.78 12.37 1.86
N ASP A 25 -14.07 12.33 1.44
CA ASP A 25 -15.20 12.46 2.36
C ASP A 25 -15.30 11.27 3.33
N ALA A 26 -15.15 10.04 2.84
CA ALA A 26 -15.21 8.85 3.68
C ALA A 26 -14.03 8.82 4.69
N ALA A 27 -12.84 9.17 4.24
CA ALA A 27 -11.65 9.24 5.10
C ALA A 27 -11.79 10.32 6.18
N ARG A 28 -12.29 11.50 5.82
CA ARG A 28 -12.56 12.58 6.77
C ARG A 28 -13.57 12.14 7.83
N GLN A 29 -14.72 11.59 7.41
CA GLN A 29 -15.76 11.11 8.32
C GLN A 29 -15.25 10.01 9.26
N TYR A 30 -14.49 9.06 8.73
CA TYR A 30 -13.89 7.98 9.52
C TYR A 30 -12.90 8.51 10.57
N ARG A 31 -12.01 9.43 10.17
CA ARG A 31 -11.04 10.06 11.10
C ARG A 31 -11.75 10.81 12.22
N GLU A 32 -12.75 11.61 11.90
CA GLU A 32 -13.54 12.38 12.88
C GLU A 32 -14.27 11.43 13.85
N ALA A 33 -14.93 10.39 13.34
CA ALA A 33 -15.63 9.41 14.15
C ALA A 33 -14.69 8.63 15.09
N GLU A 34 -13.60 8.06 14.57
CA GLU A 34 -12.67 7.27 15.38
C GLU A 34 -11.90 8.15 16.38
N HIS A 35 -11.58 9.40 16.02
CA HIS A 35 -10.97 10.35 16.94
C HIS A 35 -11.93 10.71 18.10
N SER A 36 -13.18 10.96 17.82
CA SER A 36 -14.20 11.27 18.83
C SER A 36 -14.46 10.12 19.82
N LEU A 37 -14.24 8.87 19.36
CA LEU A 37 -14.34 7.66 20.17
C LEU A 37 -13.05 7.32 20.93
N GLY A 38 -11.99 8.14 20.77
CA GLY A 38 -10.66 7.88 21.35
C GLY A 38 -9.95 6.68 20.71
N ARG A 39 -10.34 6.27 19.52
CA ARG A 39 -9.78 5.12 18.79
C ARG A 39 -8.84 5.54 17.63
N ALA A 40 -8.43 6.79 17.56
CA ALA A 40 -7.45 7.26 16.60
C ALA A 40 -6.41 8.16 17.24
N GLN A 41 -5.15 7.95 16.85
CA GLN A 41 -4.05 8.88 17.09
C GLN A 41 -3.61 9.42 15.72
N LEU A 42 -3.86 10.69 15.47
CA LEU A 42 -3.66 11.31 14.17
C LEU A 42 -2.33 12.07 14.13
N ASN A 43 -1.76 12.16 12.92
CA ASN A 43 -0.57 12.97 12.63
C ASN A 43 0.66 12.60 13.46
N LEU A 44 0.88 11.32 13.71
CA LEU A 44 2.05 10.82 14.44
C LEU A 44 3.31 10.92 13.57
N PRO A 45 4.37 11.62 14.00
CA PRO A 45 5.58 11.76 13.20
C PRO A 45 6.40 10.47 13.22
N TYR A 46 7.03 10.18 12.06
CA TYR A 46 8.02 9.12 11.92
C TYR A 46 9.35 9.58 11.31
N GLY A 47 9.47 10.88 11.02
CA GLY A 47 10.65 11.53 10.49
C GLY A 47 10.50 13.05 10.54
N ASP A 48 11.48 13.76 9.94
CA ASP A 48 11.58 15.24 10.04
C ASP A 48 10.82 15.97 8.92
N HIS A 49 10.45 15.27 7.83
CA HIS A 49 9.71 15.89 6.73
C HIS A 49 8.23 16.07 7.12
N PRO A 50 7.56 17.19 6.74
CA PRO A 50 6.15 17.44 7.09
C PRO A 50 5.18 16.33 6.67
N GLU A 51 5.48 15.61 5.58
CA GLU A 51 4.68 14.47 5.13
C GLU A 51 5.08 13.13 5.78
N GLN A 52 6.12 13.09 6.60
CA GLN A 52 6.49 11.89 7.35
C GLN A 52 5.64 11.74 8.61
N LEU A 53 4.35 11.58 8.38
CA LEU A 53 3.32 11.40 9.41
C LEU A 53 2.49 10.16 9.09
N PHE A 54 1.98 9.48 10.12
CA PHE A 54 0.96 8.45 9.97
C PHE A 54 -0.21 8.67 10.93
N ASP A 55 -1.38 8.17 10.55
CA ASP A 55 -2.52 8.02 11.44
C ASP A 55 -2.56 6.57 11.92
N LEU A 56 -2.87 6.37 13.20
CA LEU A 56 -2.99 5.07 13.83
C LEU A 56 -4.41 4.88 14.38
N PHE A 57 -5.11 3.89 13.87
CA PHE A 57 -6.47 3.53 14.26
C PHE A 57 -6.46 2.26 15.10
N PHE A 58 -7.30 2.23 16.12
CA PHE A 58 -7.38 1.14 17.09
C PHE A 58 -8.71 0.42 17.02
N PRO A 59 -8.75 -0.90 17.25
CA PRO A 59 -10.00 -1.60 17.53
C PRO A 59 -10.60 -1.16 18.87
N ALA A 60 -11.83 -1.58 19.15
CA ALA A 60 -12.48 -1.32 20.45
C ALA A 60 -11.76 -2.00 21.63
N GLY A 61 -11.10 -3.11 21.37
CA GLY A 61 -10.34 -3.88 22.37
C GLY A 61 -8.82 -3.78 22.19
N ARG A 62 -8.09 -4.70 22.83
CA ARG A 62 -6.64 -4.81 22.65
C ARG A 62 -6.31 -5.32 21.25
N PRO A 63 -5.44 -4.64 20.50
CA PRO A 63 -5.06 -5.10 19.16
C PRO A 63 -4.40 -6.48 19.16
N LEU A 64 -4.79 -7.33 18.21
CA LEU A 64 -4.15 -8.63 17.93
C LEU A 64 -2.80 -8.45 17.23
N GLY A 65 -2.65 -7.41 16.43
CA GLY A 65 -1.46 -7.08 15.65
C GLY A 65 -1.60 -5.73 14.95
N LEU A 66 -0.67 -5.46 14.04
CA LEU A 66 -0.60 -4.23 13.25
C LEU A 66 -0.80 -4.52 11.77
N MET A 67 -1.79 -3.90 11.14
CA MET A 67 -1.85 -3.77 9.68
C MET A 67 -1.26 -2.40 9.29
N VAL A 68 -0.44 -2.36 8.26
CA VAL A 68 0.01 -1.10 7.64
C VAL A 68 -0.58 -1.03 6.23
N PHE A 69 -1.33 0.04 5.94
CA PHE A 69 -1.85 0.31 4.60
C PHE A 69 -1.09 1.48 3.98
N VAL A 70 -0.45 1.26 2.83
CA VAL A 70 0.30 2.28 2.08
C VAL A 70 -0.48 2.69 0.84
N HIS A 71 -0.75 3.99 0.69
CA HIS A 71 -1.54 4.52 -0.41
C HIS A 71 -0.83 4.53 -1.76
N GLY A 72 -1.62 4.60 -2.83
CA GLY A 72 -1.17 4.75 -4.20
C GLY A 72 -0.97 6.20 -4.64
N GLY A 73 -1.13 6.46 -5.96
CA GLY A 73 -1.02 7.78 -6.55
C GLY A 73 0.29 8.02 -7.28
N TYR A 74 0.90 6.98 -7.82
CA TYR A 74 2.16 7.04 -8.60
C TYR A 74 3.31 7.76 -7.88
N TRP A 75 3.37 7.68 -6.55
CA TRP A 75 4.34 8.39 -5.69
C TRP A 75 4.30 9.92 -5.83
N MET A 76 3.29 10.48 -6.50
CA MET A 76 3.15 11.92 -6.82
C MET A 76 1.90 12.56 -6.22
N ARG A 77 0.97 11.78 -5.66
CA ARG A 77 -0.35 12.24 -5.20
C ARG A 77 -0.80 11.53 -3.94
N PHE A 78 -1.73 12.18 -3.24
CA PHE A 78 -2.43 11.67 -2.07
C PHE A 78 -1.60 11.61 -0.80
N GLY A 79 -2.27 11.24 0.28
CA GLY A 79 -1.70 11.05 1.59
C GLY A 79 -2.61 10.20 2.48
N ARG A 80 -2.25 10.03 3.75
CA ARG A 80 -3.01 9.25 4.72
C ARG A 80 -4.46 9.72 4.90
N HIS A 81 -4.69 11.03 4.75
CA HIS A 81 -6.00 11.65 4.93
C HIS A 81 -7.02 11.31 3.84
N ASP A 82 -6.57 10.77 2.70
CA ASP A 82 -7.47 10.34 1.61
C ASP A 82 -7.97 8.91 1.80
N PHE A 83 -7.31 8.09 2.65
CA PHE A 83 -7.54 6.65 2.72
C PHE A 83 -7.79 6.10 4.12
N SER A 84 -8.01 6.94 5.12
CA SER A 84 -8.18 6.52 6.51
C SER A 84 -9.34 5.55 6.72
N HIS A 85 -10.43 5.66 5.94
CA HIS A 85 -11.59 4.78 5.99
C HIS A 85 -11.27 3.32 5.65
N LEU A 86 -10.20 3.06 4.91
CA LEU A 86 -9.74 1.70 4.60
C LEU A 86 -9.18 0.95 5.83
N ALA A 87 -9.03 1.62 6.96
CA ALA A 87 -8.73 0.97 8.23
C ALA A 87 -9.92 0.20 8.82
N GLY A 88 -11.15 0.51 8.35
CA GLY A 88 -12.40 0.05 8.97
C GLY A 88 -12.53 -1.46 9.08
N GLY A 89 -12.29 -2.20 8.01
CA GLY A 89 -12.42 -3.66 8.02
C GLY A 89 -11.47 -4.33 9.01
N ALA A 90 -10.23 -3.88 9.06
CA ALA A 90 -9.23 -4.47 9.96
C ALA A 90 -9.45 -4.08 11.44
N THR A 91 -9.87 -2.85 11.74
CA THR A 91 -10.18 -2.44 13.12
C THR A 91 -11.37 -3.21 13.67
N LEU A 92 -12.35 -3.56 12.84
CA LEU A 92 -13.48 -4.43 13.19
C LEU A 92 -13.09 -5.90 13.36
N LYS A 93 -11.88 -6.31 12.95
CA LYS A 93 -11.26 -7.63 13.19
C LYS A 93 -10.19 -7.59 14.29
N ASP A 94 -10.25 -6.61 15.16
CA ASP A 94 -9.34 -6.43 16.29
C ASP A 94 -7.87 -6.18 15.92
N TRP A 95 -7.62 -5.59 14.74
CA TRP A 95 -6.28 -5.16 14.34
C TRP A 95 -6.12 -3.64 14.46
N ALA A 96 -4.96 -3.18 14.93
CA ALA A 96 -4.60 -1.78 14.78
C ALA A 96 -4.14 -1.52 13.33
N VAL A 97 -4.42 -0.32 12.81
CA VAL A 97 -4.06 0.04 11.44
C VAL A 97 -3.28 1.33 11.40
N ALA A 98 -2.09 1.30 10.82
CA ALA A 98 -1.30 2.48 10.52
C ALA A 98 -1.45 2.85 9.03
N VAL A 99 -1.75 4.12 8.78
CA VAL A 99 -1.88 4.69 7.43
C VAL A 99 -0.86 5.83 7.28
N PRO A 100 0.34 5.59 6.73
CA PRO A 100 1.33 6.63 6.53
C PRO A 100 1.06 7.46 5.28
N SER A 101 1.37 8.77 5.33
CA SER A 101 1.81 9.57 4.20
C SER A 101 3.31 9.39 3.99
N TYR A 102 3.83 9.87 2.88
CA TYR A 102 5.25 9.93 2.59
C TYR A 102 5.56 11.14 1.68
N PRO A 103 6.79 11.68 1.69
CA PRO A 103 7.19 12.73 0.76
C PRO A 103 6.99 12.27 -0.69
N LEU A 104 6.37 13.12 -1.51
CA LEU A 104 6.01 12.77 -2.89
C LEU A 104 7.09 13.21 -3.88
N ALA A 105 7.16 12.55 -5.04
CA ALA A 105 7.96 13.03 -6.16
C ALA A 105 7.37 14.35 -6.72
N PRO A 106 8.20 15.32 -7.17
CA PRO A 106 9.65 15.23 -7.33
C PRO A 106 10.45 15.60 -6.09
N ALA A 107 9.81 15.96 -4.94
CA ALA A 107 10.51 16.35 -3.71
C ALA A 107 11.31 15.20 -3.11
N ALA A 108 10.88 13.95 -3.34
CA ALA A 108 11.61 12.75 -2.98
C ALA A 108 11.65 11.76 -4.16
N SER A 109 12.75 11.05 -4.31
CA SER A 109 12.90 9.94 -5.25
C SER A 109 12.21 8.67 -4.72
N ILE A 110 11.90 7.70 -5.60
CA ILE A 110 11.30 6.43 -5.16
C ILE A 110 12.16 5.69 -4.13
N PRO A 111 13.50 5.61 -4.23
CA PRO A 111 14.33 5.06 -3.14
C PRO A 111 14.15 5.78 -1.80
N GLU A 112 14.08 7.11 -1.78
CA GLU A 112 13.84 7.88 -0.54
C GLU A 112 12.45 7.66 0.02
N ILE A 113 11.43 7.54 -0.85
CA ILE A 113 10.07 7.16 -0.46
C ILE A 113 10.05 5.75 0.15
N THR A 114 10.77 4.79 -0.45
CA THR A 114 10.93 3.44 0.09
C THR A 114 11.50 3.49 1.52
N GLN A 115 12.53 4.30 1.76
CA GLN A 115 13.11 4.46 3.09
C GLN A 115 12.15 5.18 4.06
N SER A 116 11.34 6.11 3.58
CA SER A 116 10.28 6.72 4.39
C SER A 116 9.27 5.69 4.89
N ILE A 117 8.85 4.73 4.04
CA ILE A 117 7.96 3.64 4.45
C ILE A 117 8.64 2.68 5.44
N VAL A 118 9.92 2.39 5.29
CA VAL A 118 10.70 1.65 6.30
C VAL A 118 10.63 2.33 7.66
N ALA A 119 10.88 3.65 7.71
CA ALA A 119 10.81 4.43 8.94
C ALA A 119 9.39 4.43 9.55
N ALA A 120 8.35 4.59 8.72
CA ALA A 120 6.96 4.55 9.16
C ALA A 120 6.59 3.20 9.80
N ILE A 121 6.96 2.09 9.16
CA ILE A 121 6.69 0.74 9.67
C ILE A 121 7.44 0.50 10.99
N ASN A 122 8.73 0.84 11.07
CA ASN A 122 9.51 0.70 12.30
C ASN A 122 8.88 1.49 13.46
N THR A 123 8.44 2.74 13.19
CA THR A 123 7.82 3.61 14.20
C THR A 123 6.44 3.11 14.63
N ALA A 124 5.60 2.67 13.70
CA ALA A 124 4.29 2.11 14.02
C ALA A 124 4.40 0.78 14.78
N ALA A 125 5.33 -0.09 14.38
CA ALA A 125 5.59 -1.38 15.00
C ALA A 125 6.09 -1.27 16.46
N ALA A 126 6.75 -0.17 16.83
CA ALA A 126 7.16 0.09 18.19
C ALA A 126 5.97 0.42 19.13
N ARG A 127 4.80 0.81 18.57
CA ARG A 127 3.58 1.16 19.31
C ARG A 127 2.63 -0.02 19.48
N ILE A 128 2.65 -0.98 18.58
CA ILE A 128 1.72 -2.11 18.55
C ILE A 128 2.51 -3.40 18.60
N SER A 129 2.19 -4.25 19.55
CA SER A 129 2.78 -5.60 19.66
C SER A 129 2.06 -6.61 18.75
N GLY A 130 2.64 -7.81 18.60
CA GLY A 130 2.04 -8.91 17.83
C GLY A 130 2.50 -8.95 16.37
N PRO A 131 1.83 -9.77 15.53
CA PRO A 131 2.16 -9.92 14.11
C PRO A 131 1.92 -8.62 13.33
N ILE A 132 2.63 -8.50 12.20
CA ILE A 132 2.49 -7.37 11.28
C ILE A 132 2.03 -7.90 9.92
N VAL A 133 1.03 -7.22 9.35
CA VAL A 133 0.56 -7.44 7.98
C VAL A 133 0.75 -6.15 7.20
N LEU A 134 1.33 -6.25 6.00
CA LEU A 134 1.54 -5.12 5.13
C LEU A 134 0.64 -5.22 3.90
N THR A 135 -0.08 -4.15 3.59
CA THR A 135 -0.85 -4.01 2.36
C THR A 135 -0.70 -2.60 1.83
N GLY A 136 -0.92 -2.45 0.55
CA GLY A 136 -0.85 -1.14 -0.10
C GLY A 136 -1.36 -1.24 -1.53
N HIS A 137 -1.80 -0.12 -2.05
CA HIS A 137 -2.45 -0.04 -3.35
C HIS A 137 -1.56 0.61 -4.40
N SER A 138 -1.46 0.04 -5.60
CA SER A 138 -0.78 0.63 -6.75
C SER A 138 0.70 0.94 -6.42
N ALA A 139 1.11 2.22 -6.39
CA ALA A 139 2.43 2.64 -5.89
C ALA A 139 2.69 2.20 -4.44
N GLY A 140 1.65 2.18 -3.58
CA GLY A 140 1.73 1.62 -2.24
C GLY A 140 1.89 0.10 -2.25
N GLY A 141 1.28 -0.60 -3.20
CA GLY A 141 1.49 -2.03 -3.44
C GLY A 141 2.94 -2.33 -3.81
N HIS A 142 3.56 -1.49 -4.64
CA HIS A 142 4.99 -1.52 -4.91
C HIS A 142 5.80 -1.38 -3.61
N LEU A 143 5.51 -0.34 -2.81
CA LEU A 143 6.27 -0.03 -1.60
C LEU A 143 6.20 -1.16 -0.57
N VAL A 144 5.02 -1.76 -0.34
CA VAL A 144 4.91 -2.90 0.60
C VAL A 144 5.59 -4.15 0.06
N ALA A 145 5.58 -4.38 -1.26
CA ALA A 145 6.35 -5.46 -1.86
C ALA A 145 7.86 -5.27 -1.64
N ARG A 146 8.36 -4.03 -1.69
CA ARG A 146 9.76 -3.71 -1.36
C ARG A 146 10.11 -4.06 0.09
N MET A 147 9.16 -3.96 1.03
CA MET A 147 9.40 -4.31 2.44
C MET A 147 9.70 -5.79 2.67
N GLY A 148 9.34 -6.65 1.75
CA GLY A 148 9.70 -8.07 1.80
C GLY A 148 11.18 -8.37 1.49
N GLN A 149 11.94 -7.39 0.99
CA GLN A 149 13.34 -7.60 0.59
C GLN A 149 14.27 -7.63 1.80
N ALA A 150 15.21 -8.57 1.78
CA ALA A 150 16.28 -8.59 2.78
C ALA A 150 17.10 -7.29 2.72
N ASN A 151 17.51 -6.79 3.88
CA ASN A 151 18.34 -5.59 4.02
C ASN A 151 17.69 -4.29 3.50
N ILE A 152 16.35 -4.21 3.45
CA ILE A 152 15.64 -2.99 3.07
C ILE A 152 15.77 -1.86 4.11
N GLY A 153 16.19 -2.18 5.34
CA GLY A 153 16.35 -1.23 6.44
C GLY A 153 15.33 -1.38 7.57
N LEU A 154 14.41 -2.34 7.47
CA LEU A 154 13.56 -2.70 8.61
C LEU A 154 14.42 -3.26 9.74
N LEU A 155 14.10 -2.89 10.97
CA LEU A 155 14.71 -3.50 12.16
C LEU A 155 14.40 -5.00 12.15
N GLU A 156 15.38 -5.84 12.50
CA GLU A 156 15.25 -7.30 12.51
C GLU A 156 14.02 -7.75 13.32
N ALA A 157 13.85 -7.20 14.52
CA ALA A 157 12.71 -7.49 15.38
C ALA A 157 11.35 -7.07 14.78
N VAL A 158 11.32 -6.12 13.85
CA VAL A 158 10.12 -5.72 13.10
C VAL A 158 9.91 -6.66 11.91
N TYR A 159 10.97 -6.93 11.16
CA TYR A 159 10.92 -7.83 10.01
C TYR A 159 10.44 -9.23 10.40
N ASP A 160 10.92 -9.77 11.51
CA ASP A 160 10.51 -11.09 12.04
C ASP A 160 9.04 -11.18 12.44
N ARG A 161 8.40 -10.05 12.69
CA ARG A 161 6.97 -9.97 12.99
C ARG A 161 6.10 -9.86 11.73
N ILE A 162 6.67 -9.59 10.55
CA ILE A 162 5.89 -9.51 9.31
C ILE A 162 5.50 -10.94 8.92
N VAL A 163 4.23 -11.24 9.07
CA VAL A 163 3.67 -12.57 8.74
C VAL A 163 3.13 -12.64 7.33
N ARG A 164 2.67 -11.51 6.78
CA ARG A 164 2.03 -11.46 5.45
C ARG A 164 2.22 -10.11 4.76
N ILE A 165 2.38 -10.16 3.44
CA ILE A 165 2.38 -8.99 2.55
C ILE A 165 1.39 -9.24 1.42
N VAL A 166 0.42 -8.31 1.26
CA VAL A 166 -0.60 -8.36 0.20
C VAL A 166 -0.52 -7.06 -0.62
N PRO A 167 0.30 -7.03 -1.68
CA PRO A 167 0.30 -5.91 -2.62
C PRO A 167 -0.98 -5.94 -3.46
N VAL A 168 -1.74 -4.84 -3.44
CA VAL A 168 -2.97 -4.68 -4.23
C VAL A 168 -2.64 -3.87 -5.48
N SER A 169 -2.86 -4.47 -6.65
CA SER A 169 -2.59 -3.84 -7.97
C SER A 169 -1.20 -3.22 -8.08
N PRO A 170 -0.13 -3.93 -7.66
CA PRO A 170 1.20 -3.34 -7.53
C PRO A 170 1.83 -2.97 -8.87
N VAL A 171 2.66 -1.92 -8.89
CA VAL A 171 3.63 -1.71 -9.95
C VAL A 171 4.91 -2.46 -9.58
N SER A 172 5.11 -3.65 -10.15
CA SER A 172 6.14 -4.61 -9.71
C SER A 172 7.47 -4.47 -10.45
N ASP A 173 7.42 -3.94 -11.67
CA ASP A 173 8.58 -3.58 -12.49
C ASP A 173 8.46 -2.12 -12.92
N LEU A 174 9.41 -1.29 -12.49
CA LEU A 174 9.39 0.15 -12.75
C LEU A 174 10.04 0.54 -14.07
N ARG A 175 10.72 -0.38 -14.74
CA ARG A 175 11.45 -0.09 -16.00
C ARG A 175 10.55 0.43 -17.12
N PRO A 176 9.31 -0.08 -17.32
CA PRO A 176 8.40 0.47 -18.31
C PRO A 176 8.03 1.93 -18.06
N LEU A 177 7.96 2.37 -16.79
CA LEU A 177 7.61 3.75 -16.45
C LEU A 177 8.60 4.78 -16.99
N MET A 178 9.84 4.39 -17.28
CA MET A 178 10.81 5.27 -17.94
C MET A 178 10.37 5.70 -19.35
N GLN A 179 9.37 5.02 -19.95
CA GLN A 179 8.82 5.32 -21.26
C GLN A 179 7.48 6.07 -21.17
N THR A 180 7.10 6.54 -19.99
CA THR A 180 5.91 7.36 -19.74
C THR A 180 6.31 8.80 -19.45
N SER A 181 5.37 9.73 -19.66
CA SER A 181 5.55 11.14 -19.28
C SER A 181 5.72 11.33 -17.76
N MET A 182 5.22 10.41 -16.95
CA MET A 182 5.44 10.41 -15.49
C MET A 182 6.93 10.45 -15.12
N ASN A 183 7.80 9.90 -15.98
CA ASN A 183 9.23 9.88 -15.69
C ASN A 183 9.90 11.27 -15.73
N GLU A 184 9.23 12.27 -16.30
CA GLU A 184 9.69 13.67 -16.18
C GLU A 184 9.68 14.13 -14.71
N THR A 185 8.77 13.58 -13.89
CA THR A 185 8.66 13.86 -12.45
C THR A 185 9.40 12.81 -11.61
N LEU A 186 9.24 11.51 -11.93
CA LEU A 186 9.82 10.41 -11.16
C LEU A 186 11.34 10.30 -11.28
N LYS A 187 11.92 10.82 -12.38
CA LYS A 187 13.38 10.80 -12.63
C LYS A 187 14.02 9.42 -12.52
N LEU A 188 13.28 8.37 -12.86
CA LEU A 188 13.82 7.01 -12.89
C LEU A 188 14.94 6.89 -13.92
N THR A 189 16.02 6.28 -13.50
CA THR A 189 17.11 5.79 -14.36
C THR A 189 17.04 4.28 -14.48
N ALA A 190 17.75 3.69 -15.44
CA ALA A 190 17.81 2.23 -15.57
C ALA A 190 18.31 1.53 -14.29
N ILE A 191 19.20 2.19 -13.54
CA ILE A 191 19.73 1.69 -12.27
C ILE A 191 18.66 1.73 -11.20
N THR A 192 18.03 2.89 -10.98
CA THR A 192 17.02 3.05 -9.92
C THR A 192 15.76 2.25 -10.22
N ALA A 193 15.27 2.25 -11.47
CA ALA A 193 14.13 1.46 -11.87
C ALA A 193 14.36 -0.05 -11.62
N LYS A 194 15.56 -0.57 -11.94
CA LYS A 194 15.90 -1.97 -11.66
C LYS A 194 15.99 -2.24 -10.16
N ALA A 195 16.64 -1.37 -9.40
CA ALA A 195 16.83 -1.54 -7.96
C ALA A 195 15.51 -1.48 -7.18
N GLU A 196 14.57 -0.65 -7.62
CA GLU A 196 13.27 -0.48 -6.98
C GLU A 196 12.18 -1.43 -7.51
N SER A 197 12.45 -2.32 -8.45
CA SER A 197 11.47 -3.27 -9.00
C SER A 197 11.41 -4.55 -8.17
N PRO A 198 10.37 -4.79 -7.33
CA PRO A 198 10.29 -6.01 -6.51
C PRO A 198 10.26 -7.29 -7.34
N ALA A 199 9.69 -7.27 -8.54
CA ALA A 199 9.68 -8.43 -9.44
C ALA A 199 11.08 -8.83 -9.95
N LEU A 200 12.10 -8.00 -9.79
CA LEU A 200 13.48 -8.31 -10.17
C LEU A 200 14.32 -8.85 -9.01
N HIS A 201 13.77 -8.90 -7.82
CA HIS A 201 14.42 -9.39 -6.61
C HIS A 201 13.96 -10.79 -6.21
N SER A 202 14.67 -11.38 -5.27
CA SER A 202 14.33 -12.69 -4.72
C SER A 202 13.05 -12.63 -3.90
N LYS A 203 12.31 -13.75 -3.87
CA LYS A 203 11.17 -13.91 -2.96
C LYS A 203 11.60 -13.67 -1.51
N PRO A 204 10.82 -12.91 -0.71
CA PRO A 204 10.96 -12.89 0.74
C PRO A 204 10.90 -14.30 1.36
N GLY A 205 11.72 -14.56 2.37
CA GLY A 205 11.89 -15.89 2.92
C GLY A 205 10.63 -16.51 3.54
N LYS A 206 10.35 -16.21 4.83
CA LYS A 206 9.27 -16.82 5.61
C LYS A 206 7.93 -16.09 5.52
N ILE A 207 7.88 -14.93 4.84
CA ILE A 207 6.69 -14.08 4.77
C ILE A 207 5.69 -14.71 3.80
N ASP A 208 4.44 -14.83 4.21
CA ASP A 208 3.34 -15.22 3.32
C ASP A 208 3.04 -14.08 2.34
N LEU A 209 2.94 -14.43 1.07
CA LEU A 209 2.79 -13.48 -0.02
C LEU A 209 1.54 -13.79 -0.83
N HIS A 210 0.67 -12.80 -1.00
CA HIS A 210 -0.52 -12.94 -1.80
C HIS A 210 -0.72 -11.66 -2.64
N VAL A 211 -0.58 -11.76 -3.94
CA VAL A 211 -0.81 -10.62 -4.84
C VAL A 211 -2.30 -10.52 -5.16
N TRP A 212 -2.83 -9.30 -5.12
CA TRP A 212 -4.25 -9.03 -5.35
C TRP A 212 -4.41 -7.99 -6.46
N VAL A 213 -5.34 -8.19 -7.39
CA VAL A 213 -5.61 -7.24 -8.48
C VAL A 213 -7.06 -7.37 -8.95
N GLY A 214 -7.66 -6.27 -9.39
CA GLY A 214 -9.00 -6.28 -9.98
C GLY A 214 -9.00 -6.91 -11.38
N ALA A 215 -9.98 -7.77 -11.67
CA ALA A 215 -10.09 -8.43 -12.98
C ALA A 215 -10.47 -7.46 -14.11
N ASN A 216 -11.03 -6.28 -13.79
CA ASN A 216 -11.39 -5.24 -14.74
C ASN A 216 -10.37 -4.08 -14.80
N GLU A 217 -9.14 -4.32 -14.35
CA GLU A 217 -8.06 -3.34 -14.47
C GLU A 217 -7.49 -3.26 -15.89
N ARG A 218 -6.72 -2.20 -16.15
CA ARG A 218 -5.91 -2.12 -17.37
C ARG A 218 -5.00 -3.34 -17.48
N PRO A 219 -4.81 -3.91 -18.69
CA PRO A 219 -4.00 -5.12 -18.87
C PRO A 219 -2.62 -5.03 -18.21
N VAL A 220 -1.96 -3.87 -18.30
CA VAL A 220 -0.62 -3.67 -17.72
C VAL A 220 -0.59 -3.89 -16.20
N PHE A 221 -1.66 -3.58 -15.46
CA PHE A 221 -1.70 -3.81 -14.00
C PHE A 221 -1.90 -5.28 -13.66
N ILE A 222 -2.69 -6.01 -14.48
CA ILE A 222 -2.82 -7.47 -14.36
C ILE A 222 -1.47 -8.13 -14.65
N GLU A 223 -0.79 -7.73 -15.73
CA GLU A 223 0.55 -8.22 -16.11
C GLU A 223 1.59 -7.93 -15.01
N GLN A 224 1.57 -6.75 -14.40
CA GLN A 224 2.44 -6.37 -13.28
C GLN A 224 2.19 -7.25 -12.04
N ALA A 225 0.93 -7.56 -11.73
CA ALA A 225 0.56 -8.45 -10.63
C ALA A 225 0.98 -9.90 -10.92
N GLU A 226 0.73 -10.40 -12.13
CA GLU A 226 1.16 -11.73 -12.58
C GLU A 226 2.68 -11.88 -12.56
N LEU A 227 3.41 -10.86 -13.02
CA LEU A 227 4.87 -10.85 -13.01
C LEU A 227 5.42 -11.04 -11.59
N LEU A 228 4.87 -10.32 -10.61
CA LEU A 228 5.28 -10.44 -9.20
C LEU A 228 4.93 -11.81 -8.63
N ALA A 229 3.67 -12.24 -8.84
CA ALA A 229 3.19 -13.51 -8.33
C ALA A 229 4.02 -14.70 -8.88
N ASN A 230 4.28 -14.70 -10.18
CA ASN A 230 5.10 -15.72 -10.83
C ASN A 230 6.55 -15.71 -10.31
N LYS A 231 7.15 -14.51 -10.20
CA LYS A 231 8.54 -14.36 -9.72
C LYS A 231 8.70 -14.87 -8.28
N TRP A 232 7.73 -14.56 -7.43
CA TRP A 232 7.78 -14.93 -6.02
C TRP A 232 7.10 -16.27 -5.72
N LYS A 233 6.49 -16.93 -6.71
CA LYS A 233 5.71 -18.17 -6.56
C LYS A 233 4.68 -18.01 -5.44
N SER A 234 3.97 -16.90 -5.47
CA SER A 234 2.92 -16.54 -4.51
C SER A 234 1.53 -16.76 -5.11
N THR A 235 0.52 -16.79 -4.27
CA THR A 235 -0.88 -16.78 -4.71
C THR A 235 -1.19 -15.45 -5.41
N LEU A 236 -2.04 -15.52 -6.43
CA LEU A 236 -2.61 -14.36 -7.13
C LEU A 236 -4.13 -14.48 -7.10
N THR A 237 -4.79 -13.41 -6.68
CA THR A 237 -6.24 -13.26 -6.85
C THR A 237 -6.54 -12.17 -7.87
N LEU A 238 -7.33 -12.52 -8.90
CA LEU A 238 -8.00 -11.57 -9.76
C LEU A 238 -9.44 -11.40 -9.24
N GLU A 239 -9.70 -10.26 -8.57
CA GLU A 239 -11.02 -10.00 -7.98
C GLU A 239 -12.04 -9.63 -9.07
N PRO A 240 -13.11 -10.43 -9.25
CA PRO A 240 -14.10 -10.16 -10.27
C PRO A 240 -14.78 -8.80 -10.10
N LEU A 241 -15.10 -8.13 -11.21
CA LEU A 241 -15.83 -6.86 -11.26
C LEU A 241 -15.11 -5.67 -10.62
N ARG A 242 -13.87 -5.82 -10.17
CA ARG A 242 -13.08 -4.73 -9.60
C ARG A 242 -12.14 -4.13 -10.64
N HIS A 243 -12.09 -2.82 -10.68
CA HIS A 243 -11.12 -2.02 -11.42
C HIS A 243 -10.14 -1.34 -10.44
N HIS A 244 -9.15 -0.62 -10.95
CA HIS A 244 -8.05 -0.07 -10.18
C HIS A 244 -8.47 0.83 -8.98
N PHE A 245 -9.64 1.51 -9.03
CA PHE A 245 -10.04 2.39 -7.94
C PHE A 245 -10.91 1.70 -6.89
N ASN A 246 -11.74 0.73 -7.29
CA ASN A 246 -12.64 0.07 -6.33
C ASN A 246 -12.11 -1.27 -5.79
N VAL A 247 -10.97 -1.74 -6.25
CA VAL A 247 -10.34 -2.97 -5.73
C VAL A 247 -9.96 -2.85 -4.25
N ILE A 248 -9.75 -1.64 -3.76
CA ILE A 248 -9.42 -1.37 -2.35
C ILE A 248 -10.63 -1.29 -1.42
N GLU A 249 -11.84 -1.19 -1.95
CA GLU A 249 -13.08 -1.08 -1.12
C GLU A 249 -13.27 -2.28 -0.20
N GLY A 250 -12.73 -3.44 -0.58
CA GLY A 250 -12.72 -4.61 0.30
C GLY A 250 -12.03 -4.38 1.65
N LEU A 251 -11.17 -3.37 1.80
CA LEU A 251 -10.54 -3.03 3.08
C LEU A 251 -11.50 -2.37 4.08
N GLU A 252 -12.65 -1.87 3.64
CA GLU A 252 -13.67 -1.27 4.49
C GLU A 252 -14.56 -2.33 5.20
N ASP A 253 -14.72 -3.49 4.57
CA ASP A 253 -15.62 -4.56 5.05
C ASP A 253 -14.84 -5.67 5.78
N PRO A 254 -15.11 -5.89 7.08
CA PRO A 254 -14.44 -6.95 7.86
C PRO A 254 -14.68 -8.37 7.31
N ASN A 255 -15.71 -8.58 6.49
CA ASN A 255 -16.06 -9.88 5.92
C ASN A 255 -15.65 -10.05 4.46
N SER A 256 -14.97 -9.06 3.89
CA SER A 256 -14.51 -9.14 2.50
C SER A 256 -13.47 -10.24 2.30
N PRO A 257 -13.38 -10.80 1.08
CA PRO A 257 -12.31 -11.75 0.75
C PRO A 257 -10.90 -11.15 0.93
N LEU A 258 -10.72 -9.85 0.68
CA LEU A 258 -9.43 -9.18 0.84
C LEU A 258 -9.02 -9.10 2.32
N ILE A 259 -9.92 -8.70 3.23
CA ILE A 259 -9.65 -8.70 4.68
C ILE A 259 -9.40 -10.11 5.20
N ASN A 260 -10.13 -11.11 4.71
CA ASN A 260 -9.90 -12.50 5.10
C ASN A 260 -8.50 -12.96 4.68
N VAL A 261 -8.09 -12.70 3.44
CA VAL A 261 -6.71 -12.99 2.98
C VAL A 261 -5.66 -12.26 3.82
N LEU A 262 -5.92 -11.01 4.21
CA LEU A 262 -4.98 -10.23 5.01
C LEU A 262 -4.81 -10.77 6.44
N LEU A 263 -5.91 -11.10 7.12
CA LEU A 263 -5.92 -11.22 8.58
C LEU A 263 -6.20 -12.63 9.11
N GLU A 264 -6.75 -13.54 8.30
CA GLU A 264 -7.00 -14.91 8.75
C GLU A 264 -5.69 -15.70 8.86
N LYS A 265 -5.59 -16.49 9.91
CA LYS A 265 -4.50 -17.46 10.08
C LYS A 265 -4.72 -18.61 9.10
N ASN A 266 -3.73 -18.90 8.26
CA ASN A 266 -3.66 -20.16 7.50
C ASN A 266 -3.46 -21.33 8.46
#